data_e708dff10aa0e8aa961a6b526c5ad1f9
#
_entry.id   e708dff10aa0e8aa961a6b526c5ad1f9
#
_cell.length_a   1.000
_cell.length_b   1.000
_cell.length_c   1.000
_cell.angle_alpha   90.00
_cell.angle_beta   90.00
_cell.angle_gamma   90.00
#
_symmetry.space_group_name_H-M   'P 1'
#
loop_
_entity.id
_entity.type
_entity.pdbx_description
1 polymer ?
#
loop_
_entity_poly.entity_id
_entity_poly.type
_entity_poly.pdbx_seq_one_letter_code
_entity_poly.pdbx_strand_id
1 'polypeptide(L)'
;MNKEKAKFEFVSNEWVGQAKMILEDLVSQFGVEGVSFSVCETFTNAPTNIDPSGVASWHFYINGNSSKAAKGKVEDTDVKINFDYQEALVFAKIIYTEEIIAKQKKDLALVKKNLEKKGKVVKEPPKYLSELHNRLALLTS
;
A
#
# COMPACT_ATOMS: atom_id res chain seq x y z
N MET A 1 -14.38 -11.56 -26.04
CA MET A 1 -13.00 -11.97 -25.75
C MET A 1 -12.59 -11.45 -24.39
N ASN A 2 -12.33 -12.36 -23.48
CA ASN A 2 -11.93 -12.00 -22.15
C ASN A 2 -10.48 -11.58 -22.15
N LYS A 3 -10.24 -10.31 -21.91
CA LYS A 3 -8.91 -9.86 -21.60
C LYS A 3 -8.67 -10.12 -20.12
N GLU A 4 -7.88 -11.12 -19.83
CA GLU A 4 -7.39 -11.27 -18.48
C GLU A 4 -6.61 -10.00 -18.12
N LYS A 5 -6.96 -9.40 -17.00
CA LYS A 5 -6.18 -8.29 -16.49
C LYS A 5 -4.79 -8.81 -16.13
N ALA A 6 -3.77 -8.14 -16.60
CA ALA A 6 -2.40 -8.47 -16.24
C ALA A 6 -2.25 -8.41 -14.72
N LYS A 7 -1.56 -9.39 -14.16
CA LYS A 7 -1.24 -9.42 -12.74
C LYS A 7 0.27 -9.33 -12.56
N PHE A 8 0.67 -8.71 -11.48
CA PHE A 8 2.06 -8.42 -11.19
C PHE A 8 2.43 -8.97 -9.81
N GLU A 9 3.67 -9.40 -9.66
CA GLU A 9 4.16 -9.84 -8.37
C GLU A 9 4.20 -8.66 -7.38
N PHE A 10 3.78 -8.91 -6.17
CA PHE A 10 3.72 -7.91 -5.10
C PHE A 10 5.08 -7.24 -4.90
N VAL A 11 5.09 -5.91 -4.97
CA VAL A 11 6.29 -5.06 -4.85
C VAL A 11 7.34 -5.28 -5.95
N SER A 12 6.97 -5.89 -7.07
CA SER A 12 7.82 -5.88 -8.26
C SER A 12 7.87 -4.47 -8.87
N ASN A 13 8.83 -4.23 -9.76
CA ASN A 13 8.91 -2.93 -10.45
C ASN A 13 7.61 -2.59 -11.18
N GLU A 14 7.01 -3.58 -11.83
CA GLU A 14 5.76 -3.42 -12.56
C GLU A 14 4.60 -3.14 -11.62
N TRP A 15 4.55 -3.83 -10.49
CA TRP A 15 3.53 -3.62 -9.46
C TRP A 15 3.60 -2.20 -8.89
N VAL A 16 4.79 -1.75 -8.54
CA VAL A 16 5.01 -0.38 -8.02
C VAL A 16 4.65 0.66 -9.07
N GLY A 17 4.95 0.40 -10.35
CA GLY A 17 4.55 1.25 -11.46
C GLY A 17 3.04 1.39 -11.56
N GLN A 18 2.29 0.29 -11.38
CA GLN A 18 0.82 0.32 -11.36
C GLN A 18 0.31 1.07 -10.14
N ALA A 19 0.91 0.85 -8.98
CA ALA A 19 0.55 1.57 -7.75
C ALA A 19 0.71 3.08 -7.93
N LYS A 20 1.80 3.50 -8.56
CA LYS A 20 2.06 4.91 -8.87
C LYS A 20 0.95 5.51 -9.75
N MET A 21 0.59 4.82 -10.82
CA MET A 21 -0.44 5.29 -11.75
C MET A 21 -1.82 5.38 -11.09
N ILE A 22 -2.18 4.35 -10.33
CA ILE A 22 -3.46 4.33 -9.61
C ILE A 22 -3.51 5.45 -8.58
N LEU A 23 -2.42 5.63 -7.83
CA LEU A 23 -2.34 6.69 -6.83
C LEU A 23 -2.46 8.08 -7.46
N GLU A 24 -1.78 8.32 -8.58
CA GLU A 24 -1.89 9.59 -9.32
C GLU A 24 -3.33 9.88 -9.73
N ASP A 25 -4.03 8.86 -10.22
CA ASP A 25 -5.43 8.98 -10.61
C ASP A 25 -6.32 9.34 -9.40
N LEU A 26 -6.18 8.62 -8.31
CA LEU A 26 -6.96 8.86 -7.09
C LEU A 26 -6.68 10.23 -6.50
N VAL A 27 -5.43 10.62 -6.45
CA VAL A 27 -5.02 11.92 -5.90
C VAL A 27 -5.53 13.07 -6.77
N SER A 28 -5.53 12.89 -8.09
CA SER A 28 -6.08 13.92 -8.99
C SER A 28 -7.59 14.10 -8.81
N GLN A 29 -8.31 13.03 -8.47
CA GLN A 29 -9.76 13.07 -8.26
C GLN A 29 -10.17 13.49 -6.85
N PHE A 30 -9.45 13.03 -5.85
CA PHE A 30 -9.86 13.15 -4.44
C PHE A 30 -8.87 13.91 -3.57
N GLY A 31 -7.71 14.29 -4.10
CA GLY A 31 -6.72 15.01 -3.34
C GLY A 31 -7.24 16.36 -2.86
N VAL A 32 -6.83 16.76 -1.66
CA VAL A 32 -7.24 18.01 -1.04
C VAL A 32 -6.01 18.88 -0.79
N GLU A 33 -6.05 20.11 -1.29
CA GLU A 33 -4.97 21.07 -1.10
C GLU A 33 -4.64 21.22 0.41
N GLY A 34 -3.37 21.21 0.73
CA GLY A 34 -2.90 21.32 2.12
C GLY A 34 -2.89 20.01 2.90
N VAL A 35 -3.45 18.94 2.34
CA VAL A 35 -3.42 17.62 2.97
C VAL A 35 -2.27 16.81 2.41
N SER A 36 -1.38 16.35 3.26
CA SER A 36 -0.25 15.51 2.87
C SER A 36 -0.24 14.21 3.68
N PHE A 37 0.24 13.13 3.06
CA PHE A 37 0.36 11.84 3.71
C PHE A 37 1.44 11.02 3.00
N SER A 38 2.19 10.24 3.75
CA SER A 38 3.23 9.41 3.16
C SER A 38 3.37 8.10 3.90
N VAL A 39 3.75 7.05 3.17
CA VAL A 39 3.89 5.70 3.69
C VAL A 39 5.15 5.06 3.11
N CYS A 40 5.89 4.35 3.94
CA CYS A 40 6.94 3.43 3.51
C CYS A 40 6.61 2.04 4.05
N GLU A 41 6.53 1.08 3.13
CA GLU A 41 6.27 -0.32 3.47
C GLU A 41 7.52 -1.14 3.20
N THR A 42 7.95 -1.93 4.18
CA THR A 42 9.11 -2.80 4.09
C THR A 42 8.69 -4.24 4.41
N PHE A 43 9.05 -5.15 3.52
CA PHE A 43 8.65 -6.55 3.61
C PHE A 43 9.88 -7.44 3.69
N THR A 44 10.00 -8.19 4.79
CA THR A 44 11.08 -9.15 4.99
C THR A 44 10.75 -10.49 4.34
N ASN A 45 11.75 -11.31 4.13
CA ASN A 45 11.61 -12.63 3.49
C ASN A 45 10.95 -12.54 2.11
N ALA A 46 11.26 -11.47 1.37
CA ALA A 46 10.79 -11.30 0.01
C ALA A 46 11.57 -12.21 -0.94
N PRO A 47 10.93 -12.66 -2.04
CA PRO A 47 11.64 -13.43 -3.06
C PRO A 47 12.83 -12.66 -3.64
N THR A 48 13.91 -13.35 -3.91
CA THR A 48 15.14 -12.72 -4.43
C THR A 48 14.97 -12.14 -5.83
N ASN A 49 13.97 -12.59 -6.58
CA ASN A 49 13.62 -11.97 -7.86
C ASN A 49 12.90 -10.63 -7.68
N ILE A 50 12.29 -10.38 -6.53
CA ILE A 50 11.70 -9.08 -6.19
C ILE A 50 12.78 -8.14 -5.68
N ASP A 51 13.62 -8.61 -4.77
CA ASP A 51 14.78 -7.87 -4.30
C ASP A 51 15.88 -8.85 -3.89
N PRO A 52 17.11 -8.73 -4.44
CA PRO A 52 18.20 -9.66 -4.11
C PRO A 52 18.57 -9.72 -2.64
N SER A 53 18.30 -8.67 -1.88
CA SER A 53 18.56 -8.63 -0.44
C SER A 53 17.57 -9.45 0.39
N GLY A 54 16.44 -9.86 -0.20
CA GLY A 54 15.36 -10.52 0.52
C GLY A 54 14.48 -9.54 1.30
N VAL A 55 14.70 -8.25 1.13
CA VAL A 55 13.86 -7.20 1.76
C VAL A 55 13.34 -6.29 0.64
N ALA A 56 12.03 -6.32 0.43
CA ALA A 56 11.38 -5.50 -0.58
C ALA A 56 10.73 -4.30 0.09
N SER A 57 10.89 -3.13 -0.50
CA SER A 57 10.29 -1.90 0.02
C SER A 57 9.74 -1.06 -1.10
N TRP A 58 8.69 -0.31 -0.80
CA TRP A 58 8.20 0.76 -1.65
C TRP A 58 7.61 1.86 -0.79
N HIS A 59 7.46 3.03 -1.37
CA HIS A 59 6.95 4.18 -0.62
C HIS A 59 6.13 5.08 -1.53
N PHE A 60 5.28 5.89 -0.91
CA PHE A 60 4.58 6.94 -1.64
C PHE A 60 4.42 8.19 -0.79
N TYR A 61 4.31 9.31 -1.48
CA TYR A 61 4.04 10.62 -0.89
C TYR A 61 2.81 11.22 -1.58
N ILE A 62 1.91 11.76 -0.79
CA ILE A 62 0.76 12.51 -1.27
C ILE A 62 0.92 13.95 -0.78
N ASN A 63 0.76 14.89 -1.69
CA ASN A 63 0.79 16.31 -1.36
C ASN A 63 -0.31 17.03 -2.15
N GLY A 64 -1.46 17.22 -1.50
CA GLY A 64 -2.62 17.80 -2.15
C GLY A 64 -3.09 16.96 -3.33
N ASN A 65 -2.99 17.50 -4.54
CA ASN A 65 -3.39 16.84 -5.77
C ASN A 65 -2.23 16.18 -6.52
N SER A 66 -1.06 16.10 -5.91
CA SER A 66 0.10 15.44 -6.50
C SER A 66 0.58 14.28 -5.65
N SER A 67 1.25 13.32 -6.28
CA SER A 67 1.78 12.15 -5.59
C SER A 67 3.07 11.68 -6.23
N LYS A 68 3.84 10.93 -5.46
CA LYS A 68 5.04 10.23 -5.92
C LYS A 68 5.01 8.84 -5.34
N ALA A 69 5.47 7.87 -6.10
CA ALA A 69 5.64 6.51 -5.62
C ALA A 69 6.86 5.90 -6.29
N ALA A 70 7.61 5.12 -5.54
CA ALA A 70 8.80 4.46 -6.05
C ALA A 70 9.14 3.24 -5.19
N LYS A 71 9.92 2.35 -5.77
CA LYS A 71 10.48 1.22 -5.04
C LYS A 71 11.66 1.70 -4.19
N GLY A 72 11.82 1.12 -3.02
CA GLY A 72 12.91 1.44 -2.11
C GLY A 72 12.44 1.95 -0.76
N LYS A 73 13.33 1.86 0.24
CA LYS A 73 13.05 2.30 1.60
C LYS A 73 13.43 3.77 1.78
N VAL A 74 12.56 4.51 2.43
CA VAL A 74 12.82 5.90 2.85
C VAL A 74 12.51 6.04 4.34
N GLU A 75 13.09 7.05 4.99
CA GLU A 75 12.98 7.22 6.44
C GLU A 75 12.04 8.36 6.86
N ASP A 76 11.65 9.21 5.93
CA ASP A 76 10.95 10.46 6.22
C ASP A 76 9.43 10.43 5.99
N THR A 77 8.85 9.24 5.97
CA THR A 77 7.40 9.11 5.79
C THR A 77 6.64 9.23 7.11
N ASP A 78 5.37 9.62 7.00
CA ASP A 78 4.46 9.71 8.15
C ASP A 78 4.20 8.35 8.78
N VAL A 79 4.10 7.31 7.95
CA VAL A 79 3.84 5.95 8.39
C VAL A 79 4.94 5.04 7.86
N LYS A 80 5.43 4.16 8.74
CA LYS A 80 6.38 3.10 8.39
C LYS A 80 5.79 1.77 8.79
N ILE A 81 5.74 0.85 7.84
CA ILE A 81 5.15 -0.47 8.03
C ILE A 81 6.22 -1.52 7.73
N ASN A 82 6.35 -2.49 8.64
CA ASN A 82 7.26 -3.63 8.46
C ASN A 82 6.46 -4.91 8.64
N PHE A 83 6.45 -5.75 7.60
CA PHE A 83 5.75 -7.03 7.62
C PHE A 83 6.59 -8.10 6.91
N ASP A 84 6.28 -9.36 7.19
CA ASP A 84 6.73 -10.47 6.36
C ASP A 84 6.04 -10.40 4.99
N TYR A 85 6.80 -10.63 3.93
CA TYR A 85 6.30 -10.53 2.55
C TYR A 85 5.11 -11.45 2.29
N GLN A 86 5.18 -12.70 2.72
CA GLN A 86 4.12 -13.68 2.48
C GLN A 86 2.85 -13.33 3.24
N GLU A 87 2.98 -12.86 4.48
CA GLU A 87 1.83 -12.40 5.26
C GLU A 87 1.19 -11.17 4.63
N ALA A 88 2.00 -10.21 4.22
CA ALA A 88 1.52 -9.00 3.54
C ALA A 88 0.83 -9.32 2.21
N LEU A 89 1.36 -10.30 1.47
CA LEU A 89 0.79 -10.72 0.19
C LEU A 89 -0.64 -11.22 0.33
N VAL A 90 -0.93 -11.96 1.39
CA VAL A 90 -2.29 -12.44 1.66
C VAL A 90 -3.26 -11.25 1.78
N PHE A 91 -2.87 -10.23 2.56
CA PHE A 91 -3.68 -9.02 2.70
C PHE A 91 -3.75 -8.20 1.42
N ALA A 92 -2.66 -8.16 0.65
CA ALA A 92 -2.60 -7.40 -0.59
C ALA A 92 -3.60 -7.90 -1.65
N LYS A 93 -4.01 -9.15 -1.56
CA LYS A 93 -4.98 -9.76 -2.49
C LYS A 93 -6.44 -9.63 -2.03
N ILE A 94 -6.67 -9.18 -0.81
CA ILE A 94 -8.03 -9.06 -0.27
C ILE A 94 -8.68 -7.78 -0.79
N ILE A 95 -9.85 -7.92 -1.40
CA ILE A 95 -10.66 -6.78 -1.78
C ILE A 95 -11.61 -6.48 -0.62
N TYR A 96 -11.48 -5.28 -0.06
CA TYR A 96 -12.31 -4.88 1.07
C TYR A 96 -13.69 -4.47 0.60
N THR A 97 -14.68 -5.29 0.94
CA THR A 97 -16.10 -4.96 0.78
C THR A 97 -16.63 -4.47 2.12
N GLU A 98 -17.79 -3.84 2.12
CA GLU A 98 -18.44 -3.40 3.36
C GLU A 98 -18.61 -4.56 4.35
N GLU A 99 -18.94 -5.73 3.85
CA GLU A 99 -19.12 -6.94 4.65
C GLU A 99 -17.83 -7.40 5.30
N ILE A 100 -16.72 -7.40 4.55
CA ILE A 100 -15.41 -7.77 5.08
C ILE A 100 -14.93 -6.73 6.11
N ILE A 101 -15.13 -5.45 5.83
CA ILE A 101 -14.78 -4.38 6.76
C ILE A 101 -15.54 -4.54 8.08
N ALA A 102 -16.82 -4.87 8.04
CA ALA A 102 -17.61 -5.09 9.24
C ALA A 102 -17.10 -6.27 10.07
N LYS A 103 -16.72 -7.37 9.41
CA LYS A 103 -16.16 -8.55 10.08
C LYS A 103 -14.79 -8.28 10.70
N GLN A 104 -13.98 -7.45 10.08
CA GLN A 104 -12.61 -7.19 10.49
C GLN A 104 -12.45 -5.94 11.36
N LYS A 105 -13.54 -5.30 11.72
CA LYS A 105 -13.49 -4.04 12.48
C LYS A 105 -12.70 -4.16 13.78
N LYS A 106 -12.82 -5.29 14.47
CA LYS A 106 -12.04 -5.56 15.69
C LYS A 106 -10.56 -5.82 15.38
N ASP A 107 -10.28 -6.54 14.30
CA ASP A 107 -8.92 -6.87 13.91
C ASP A 107 -8.18 -5.64 13.37
N LEU A 108 -8.88 -4.77 12.65
CA LEU A 108 -8.32 -3.51 12.18
C LEU A 108 -7.94 -2.59 13.33
N ALA A 109 -8.75 -2.54 14.37
CA ALA A 109 -8.44 -1.76 15.58
C ALA A 109 -7.17 -2.30 16.25
N LEU A 110 -7.01 -3.62 16.31
CA LEU A 110 -5.83 -4.27 16.88
C LEU A 110 -4.58 -4.01 16.02
N VAL A 111 -4.70 -4.08 14.71
CA VAL A 111 -3.61 -3.78 13.77
C VAL A 111 -3.18 -2.32 13.92
N LYS A 112 -4.13 -1.41 13.97
CA LYS A 112 -3.85 0.01 14.18
C LYS A 112 -3.10 0.24 15.50
N LYS A 113 -3.51 -0.44 16.55
CA LYS A 113 -2.86 -0.36 17.87
C LYS A 113 -1.43 -0.89 17.82
N ASN A 114 -1.19 -1.96 17.09
CA ASN A 114 0.15 -2.52 16.90
C ASN A 114 1.04 -1.60 16.06
N LEU A 115 0.49 -0.95 15.04
CA LEU A 115 1.21 0.03 14.24
C LEU A 115 1.64 1.25 15.08
N GLU A 116 0.78 1.70 15.97
CA GLU A 116 1.10 2.80 16.89
C GLU A 116 2.22 2.43 17.85
N LYS A 117 2.35 1.15 18.24
CA LYS A 117 3.41 0.67 19.10
C LYS A 117 4.74 0.48 18.39
N LYS A 118 4.72 0.06 17.12
CA LYS A 118 5.91 -0.30 16.35
C LYS A 118 6.38 0.81 15.42
N GLY A 119 5.52 1.74 15.10
CA GLY A 119 5.81 2.84 14.21
C GLY A 119 4.99 4.05 14.60
N LYS A 120 5.46 5.20 14.21
CA LYS A 120 4.79 6.45 14.51
C LYS A 120 3.72 6.69 13.46
N VAL A 121 2.46 6.47 13.80
CA VAL A 121 1.33 6.90 12.95
C VAL A 121 1.03 8.35 13.33
N VAL A 122 1.50 9.28 12.52
CA VAL A 122 1.39 10.71 12.81
C VAL A 122 0.10 11.30 12.25
N LYS A 123 -0.47 10.67 11.23
CA LYS A 123 -1.64 11.17 10.51
C LYS A 123 -2.61 10.04 10.16
N GLU A 124 -3.88 10.39 10.04
CA GLU A 124 -4.87 9.45 9.50
C GLU A 124 -4.72 9.33 7.99
N PRO A 125 -4.76 8.10 7.45
CA PRO A 125 -4.70 7.92 6.00
C PRO A 125 -5.93 8.51 5.31
N PRO A 126 -5.76 9.11 4.12
CA PRO A 126 -6.90 9.52 3.30
C PRO A 126 -7.82 8.34 3.01
N LYS A 127 -9.11 8.60 2.99
CA LYS A 127 -10.13 7.55 2.78
C LYS A 127 -10.00 6.85 1.43
N TYR A 128 -9.55 7.56 0.39
CA TYR A 128 -9.40 6.97 -0.93
C TYR A 128 -8.27 5.93 -1.02
N LEU A 129 -7.42 5.80 0.00
CA LEU A 129 -6.39 4.77 0.02
C LEU A 129 -6.96 3.36 0.08
N SER A 130 -8.19 3.19 0.57
CA SER A 130 -8.87 1.91 0.49
C SER A 130 -9.13 1.51 -0.96
N GLU A 131 -9.41 2.48 -1.82
CA GLU A 131 -9.57 2.25 -3.25
C GLU A 131 -8.24 1.90 -3.93
N LEU A 132 -7.15 2.54 -3.50
CA LEU A 132 -5.81 2.17 -3.96
C LEU A 132 -5.54 0.69 -3.66
N HIS A 133 -5.82 0.28 -2.43
CA HIS A 133 -5.64 -1.11 -2.01
C HIS A 133 -6.47 -2.06 -2.88
N ASN A 134 -7.75 -1.76 -3.07
CA ASN A 134 -8.65 -2.64 -3.83
C ASN A 134 -8.26 -2.75 -5.30
N ARG A 135 -7.87 -1.66 -5.93
CA ARG A 135 -7.39 -1.68 -7.31
C ARG A 135 -6.10 -2.48 -7.45
N LEU A 136 -5.18 -2.34 -6.49
CA LEU A 136 -3.96 -3.13 -6.47
C LEU A 136 -4.22 -4.61 -6.21
N ALA A 137 -5.19 -4.94 -5.37
CA ALA A 137 -5.55 -6.33 -5.08
C ALA A 137 -5.96 -7.07 -6.36
N LEU A 138 -6.65 -6.41 -7.27
CA LEU A 138 -7.05 -6.98 -8.56
C LEU A 138 -5.85 -7.27 -9.47
N LEU A 139 -4.74 -6.60 -9.27
CA LEU A 139 -3.53 -6.70 -10.09
C LEU A 139 -2.42 -7.53 -9.44
N THR A 140 -2.61 -7.97 -8.21
CA THR A 140 -1.60 -8.73 -7.46
C THR A 140 -1.73 -10.22 -7.74
N SER A 141 -0.66 -10.80 -8.26
CA SER A 141 -0.63 -12.23 -8.58
C SER A 141 -0.41 -13.11 -7.37
#